data_dea9e6cc6f987a4eb80cac368b46cb29
#
_entry.id   dea9e6cc6f987a4eb80cac368b46cb29
#
_cell.length_a   1.000
_cell.length_b   1.000
_cell.length_c   1.000
_cell.angle_alpha   90.00
_cell.angle_beta   90.00
_cell.angle_gamma   90.00
#
_symmetry.space_group_name_H-M   'P 1'
#
loop_
_entity.id
_entity.type
_entity.pdbx_description
1 polymer ?
#
loop_
_entity_poly.entity_id
_entity_poly.type
_entity_poly.pdbx_seq_one_letter_code
_entity_poly.pdbx_strand_id
1 'polypeptide(L)'
;MQNFSISILRFVGRLFLASTFAIAVPPKIVKYPYVLNSIVDRGIPENYANLLLISAICILLLGSVSVIFLQDSIIGPLLLLVFLVPTTIIFHLKPFQSQPFFMNMGLIGGLLLALANSRSLSIDRNTLTIGSLFDFIFKTLSKLLR
;
A
#
# COMPACT_ATOMS: atom_id res chain seq x y z
N MET A 1 -2.21 32.94 -0.90
CA MET A 1 -1.33 32.33 0.13
C MET A 1 -1.86 31.00 0.66
N GLN A 2 -3.14 30.83 0.95
CA GLN A 2 -3.73 29.61 1.52
C GLN A 2 -3.55 28.36 0.63
N ASN A 3 -3.72 28.47 -0.70
CA ASN A 3 -3.55 27.36 -1.64
C ASN A 3 -2.11 26.87 -1.76
N PHE A 4 -1.13 27.75 -1.60
CA PHE A 4 0.29 27.41 -1.64
C PHE A 4 0.70 26.55 -0.44
N SER A 5 0.26 26.93 0.77
CA SER A 5 0.54 26.19 2.01
C SER A 5 -0.07 24.77 1.99
N ILE A 6 -1.28 24.61 1.46
CA ILE A 6 -1.94 23.31 1.33
C ILE A 6 -1.18 22.42 0.33
N SER A 7 -0.70 22.97 -0.77
CA SER A 7 0.08 22.20 -1.76
C SER A 7 1.41 21.69 -1.20
N ILE A 8 2.12 22.52 -0.43
CA ILE A 8 3.35 22.11 0.25
C ILE A 8 3.06 20.98 1.25
N LEU A 9 2.03 21.14 2.08
CA LEU A 9 1.67 20.13 3.08
C LEU A 9 1.34 18.77 2.43
N ARG A 10 0.59 18.78 1.32
CA ARG A 10 0.30 17.58 0.54
C ARG A 10 1.57 16.92 -0.03
N PHE A 11 2.47 17.73 -0.60
CA PHE A 11 3.73 17.22 -1.14
C PHE A 11 4.61 16.60 -0.06
N VAL A 12 4.80 17.28 1.07
CA VAL A 12 5.59 16.79 2.21
C VAL A 12 5.00 15.51 2.78
N GLY A 13 3.68 15.45 2.96
CA GLY A 13 3.01 14.24 3.45
C GLY A 13 3.19 13.04 2.50
N ARG A 14 3.10 13.26 1.18
CA ARG A 14 3.36 12.22 0.18
C ARG A 14 4.83 11.80 0.14
N LEU A 15 5.75 12.75 0.29
CA LEU A 15 7.17 12.47 0.35
C LEU A 15 7.51 11.57 1.56
N PHE A 16 7.01 11.89 2.76
CA PHE A 16 7.23 11.06 3.94
C PHE A 16 6.58 9.67 3.81
N LEU A 17 5.38 9.62 3.28
CA LEU A 17 4.69 8.34 3.04
C LEU A 17 5.47 7.47 2.05
N ALA A 18 5.87 8.03 0.90
CA ALA A 18 6.59 7.29 -0.13
C ALA A 18 8.00 6.89 0.32
N SER A 19 8.71 7.73 1.10
CA SER A 19 10.05 7.42 1.59
C SER A 19 10.07 6.16 2.47
N THR A 20 9.03 5.90 3.23
CA THR A 20 8.89 4.69 4.05
C THR A 20 8.93 3.42 3.18
N PHE A 21 8.31 3.46 2.00
CA PHE A 21 8.31 2.34 1.06
C PHE A 21 9.60 2.28 0.23
N ALA A 22 10.13 3.42 -0.18
CA ALA A 22 11.39 3.49 -0.93
C ALA A 22 12.57 2.93 -0.11
N ILE A 23 12.66 3.27 1.17
CA ILE A 23 13.70 2.76 2.10
C ILE A 23 13.60 1.24 2.31
N ALA A 24 12.42 0.65 2.12
CA ALA A 24 12.24 -0.80 2.23
C ALA A 24 12.82 -1.59 1.03
N VAL A 25 13.20 -0.93 -0.06
CA VAL A 25 13.72 -1.59 -1.28
C VAL A 25 15.18 -2.04 -1.15
N PRO A 26 16.15 -1.20 -0.75
CA PRO A 26 17.56 -1.58 -0.69
C PRO A 26 17.81 -2.87 0.12
N PRO A 27 17.23 -3.08 1.33
CA PRO A 27 17.43 -4.32 2.07
C PRO A 27 16.93 -5.57 1.32
N LYS A 28 15.86 -5.44 0.51
CA LYS A 28 15.31 -6.56 -0.28
C LYS A 28 16.22 -6.96 -1.43
N ILE A 29 16.99 -6.01 -1.97
CA ILE A 29 17.98 -6.27 -3.03
C ILE A 29 19.26 -6.82 -2.41
N VAL A 30 19.82 -6.15 -1.40
CA VAL A 30 21.12 -6.49 -0.79
C VAL A 30 21.03 -7.82 -0.05
N LYS A 31 19.92 -8.10 0.66
CA LYS A 31 19.71 -9.32 1.41
C LYS A 31 18.72 -10.27 0.71
N TYR A 32 18.75 -10.30 -0.62
CA TYR A 32 17.78 -11.04 -1.43
C TYR A 32 17.58 -12.50 -0.98
N PRO A 33 18.64 -13.34 -0.81
CA PRO A 33 18.46 -14.73 -0.37
C PRO A 33 17.81 -14.84 1.01
N TYR A 34 18.15 -13.97 1.94
CA TYR A 34 17.56 -13.95 3.28
C TYR A 34 16.06 -13.62 3.24
N VAL A 35 15.68 -12.61 2.45
CA VAL A 35 14.27 -12.22 2.31
C VAL A 35 13.50 -13.31 1.57
N LEU A 36 14.07 -13.92 0.55
CA LEU A 36 13.47 -15.05 -0.18
C LEU A 36 13.17 -16.20 0.79
N ASN A 37 14.15 -16.64 1.57
CA ASN A 37 13.97 -17.70 2.55
C ASN A 37 12.88 -17.37 3.57
N SER A 38 12.79 -16.11 4.02
CA SER A 38 11.72 -15.70 4.94
C SER A 38 10.31 -15.81 4.36
N ILE A 39 10.16 -15.74 3.04
CA ILE A 39 8.90 -15.99 2.34
C ILE A 39 8.62 -17.48 2.23
N VAL A 40 9.64 -18.27 1.91
CA VAL A 40 9.56 -19.75 1.83
C VAL A 40 9.19 -20.35 3.19
N ASP A 41 9.75 -19.85 4.29
CA ASP A 41 9.46 -20.27 5.67
C ASP A 41 7.98 -20.02 6.06
N ARG A 42 7.26 -19.18 5.30
CA ARG A 42 5.81 -19.01 5.45
C ARG A 42 4.97 -20.02 4.65
N GLY A 43 5.61 -21.05 4.07
CA GLY A 43 4.95 -22.10 3.31
C GLY A 43 4.70 -21.78 1.84
N ILE A 44 5.33 -20.71 1.32
CA ILE A 44 5.21 -20.34 -0.10
C ILE A 44 6.32 -21.08 -0.87
N PRO A 45 6.00 -21.86 -1.92
CA PRO A 45 7.02 -22.55 -2.73
C PRO A 45 8.03 -21.54 -3.33
N GLU A 46 9.31 -21.95 -3.41
CA GLU A 46 10.43 -21.07 -3.79
C GLU A 46 10.22 -20.32 -5.11
N ASN A 47 9.68 -21.01 -6.13
CA ASN A 47 9.39 -20.40 -7.43
C ASN A 47 8.41 -19.21 -7.31
N TYR A 48 7.35 -19.36 -6.50
CA TYR A 48 6.38 -18.30 -6.25
C TYR A 48 6.95 -17.22 -5.31
N ALA A 49 7.76 -17.61 -4.32
CA ALA A 49 8.43 -16.69 -3.41
C ALA A 49 9.37 -15.74 -4.17
N ASN A 50 10.12 -16.28 -5.15
CA ASN A 50 10.98 -15.48 -6.02
C ASN A 50 10.20 -14.46 -6.85
N LEU A 51 9.11 -14.90 -7.49
CA LEU A 51 8.23 -14.02 -8.25
C LEU A 51 7.60 -12.93 -7.37
N LEU A 52 7.13 -13.31 -6.17
CA LEU A 52 6.56 -12.36 -5.21
C LEU A 52 7.58 -11.32 -4.73
N LEU A 53 8.83 -11.72 -4.49
CA LEU A 53 9.87 -10.80 -4.05
C LEU A 53 10.26 -9.80 -5.15
N ILE A 54 10.41 -10.27 -6.39
CA ILE A 54 10.69 -9.39 -7.53
C ILE A 54 9.53 -8.42 -7.76
N SER A 55 8.29 -8.92 -7.78
CA SER A 55 7.10 -8.06 -7.94
C SER A 55 6.95 -7.06 -6.80
N ALA A 56 7.26 -7.45 -5.56
CA ALA A 56 7.27 -6.55 -4.41
C ALA A 56 8.27 -5.40 -4.58
N ILE A 57 9.49 -5.68 -5.04
CA ILE A 57 10.50 -4.65 -5.31
C ILE A 57 10.00 -3.69 -6.40
N CYS A 58 9.46 -4.20 -7.51
CA CYS A 58 8.91 -3.39 -8.59
C CYS A 58 7.75 -2.51 -8.12
N ILE A 59 6.80 -3.09 -7.37
CA ILE A 59 5.63 -2.38 -6.85
C ILE A 59 6.06 -1.27 -5.88
N LEU A 60 7.02 -1.54 -4.99
CA LEU A 60 7.53 -0.56 -4.03
C LEU A 60 8.20 0.61 -4.76
N LEU A 61 9.03 0.35 -5.78
CA LEU A 61 9.69 1.40 -6.55
C LEU A 61 8.68 2.23 -7.35
N LEU A 62 7.86 1.58 -8.16
CA LEU A 62 6.88 2.25 -9.02
C LEU A 62 5.82 2.98 -8.19
N GLY A 63 5.35 2.37 -7.12
CA GLY A 63 4.37 2.96 -6.21
C GLY A 63 4.92 4.19 -5.50
N SER A 64 6.17 4.13 -4.98
CA SER A 64 6.80 5.26 -4.30
C SER A 64 7.02 6.44 -5.24
N VAL A 65 7.57 6.19 -6.44
CA VAL A 65 7.76 7.23 -7.47
C VAL A 65 6.41 7.83 -7.88
N SER A 66 5.41 6.98 -8.11
CA SER A 66 4.07 7.44 -8.50
C SER A 66 3.40 8.29 -7.41
N VAL A 67 3.53 7.94 -6.13
CA VAL A 67 2.98 8.73 -5.01
C VAL A 67 3.61 10.13 -4.96
N ILE A 68 4.90 10.28 -5.23
CA ILE A 68 5.61 11.55 -5.20
C ILE A 68 5.25 12.42 -6.42
N PHE A 69 5.39 11.86 -7.61
CA PHE A 69 5.35 12.63 -8.86
C PHE A 69 3.95 12.70 -9.50
N LEU A 70 3.14 11.65 -9.36
CA LEU A 70 1.78 11.60 -9.92
C LEU A 70 0.74 11.89 -8.83
N GLN A 71 0.74 13.12 -8.31
CA GLN A 71 -0.04 13.50 -7.13
C GLN A 71 -1.56 13.32 -7.30
N ASP A 72 -2.06 13.43 -8.52
CA ASP A 72 -3.48 13.31 -8.84
C ASP A 72 -3.89 11.87 -9.24
N SER A 73 -2.91 10.95 -9.33
CA SER A 73 -3.14 9.56 -9.73
C SER A 73 -3.48 8.64 -8.56
N ILE A 74 -4.41 7.73 -8.79
CA ILE A 74 -4.74 6.63 -7.86
C ILE A 74 -3.70 5.51 -7.89
N ILE A 75 -2.87 5.45 -8.95
CA ILE A 75 -2.01 4.29 -9.23
C ILE A 75 -0.99 4.08 -8.11
N GLY A 76 -0.29 5.14 -7.68
CA GLY A 76 0.73 5.03 -6.65
C GLY A 76 0.22 4.48 -5.32
N PRO A 77 -0.79 5.12 -4.69
CA PRO A 77 -1.37 4.63 -3.45
C PRO A 77 -1.96 3.22 -3.59
N LEU A 78 -2.59 2.89 -4.72
CA LEU A 78 -3.19 1.58 -4.96
C LEU A 78 -2.13 0.48 -5.06
N LEU A 79 -1.03 0.71 -5.80
CA LEU A 79 0.09 -0.23 -5.88
C LEU A 79 0.68 -0.53 -4.50
N LEU A 80 0.92 0.51 -3.70
CA LEU A 80 1.46 0.34 -2.35
C LEU A 80 0.48 -0.38 -1.41
N LEU A 81 -0.84 -0.17 -1.55
CA LEU A 81 -1.85 -0.91 -0.80
C LEU A 81 -1.87 -2.40 -1.19
N VAL A 82 -1.81 -2.71 -2.49
CA VAL A 82 -1.75 -4.09 -3.00
C VAL A 82 -0.52 -4.84 -2.45
N PHE A 83 0.58 -4.15 -2.21
CA PHE A 83 1.75 -4.72 -1.55
C PHE A 83 1.56 -4.82 -0.02
N LEU A 84 1.15 -3.73 0.63
CA LEU A 84 1.21 -3.59 2.08
C LEU A 84 0.17 -4.46 2.80
N VAL A 85 -1.04 -4.57 2.26
CA VAL A 85 -2.12 -5.35 2.90
C VAL A 85 -1.77 -6.84 2.99
N PRO A 86 -1.42 -7.54 1.90
CA PRO A 86 -1.01 -8.94 1.98
C PRO A 86 0.24 -9.15 2.84
N THR A 87 1.23 -8.27 2.72
CA THR A 87 2.46 -8.35 3.52
C THR A 87 2.16 -8.25 5.01
N THR A 88 1.26 -7.36 5.42
CA THR A 88 0.86 -7.21 6.82
C THR A 88 0.19 -8.48 7.35
N ILE A 89 -0.69 -9.08 6.56
CA ILE A 89 -1.39 -10.32 6.92
C ILE A 89 -0.40 -11.48 7.05
N ILE A 90 0.46 -11.68 6.05
CA ILE A 90 1.37 -12.83 5.97
C ILE A 90 2.45 -12.77 7.04
N PHE A 91 3.03 -11.58 7.29
CA PHE A 91 4.21 -11.45 8.14
C PHE A 91 3.91 -11.01 9.57
N HIS A 92 2.81 -10.29 9.82
CA HIS A 92 2.56 -9.67 11.12
C HIS A 92 1.30 -10.16 11.83
N LEU A 93 0.49 -11.02 11.20
CA LEU A 93 -0.71 -11.55 11.82
C LEU A 93 -0.46 -12.90 12.52
N LYS A 94 0.46 -13.73 12.00
CA LYS A 94 0.80 -15.05 12.58
C LYS A 94 2.32 -15.30 12.53
N PRO A 95 3.05 -15.23 13.68
CA PRO A 95 2.59 -14.80 15.01
C PRO A 95 2.24 -13.31 15.04
N PHE A 96 1.30 -12.92 15.91
CA PHE A 96 0.86 -11.53 15.98
C PHE A 96 1.98 -10.63 16.53
N GLN A 97 2.42 -9.70 15.70
CA GLN A 97 3.43 -8.71 16.01
C GLN A 97 2.76 -7.33 16.12
N SER A 98 2.39 -6.94 17.33
CA SER A 98 1.56 -5.75 17.55
C SER A 98 2.16 -4.47 16.97
N GLN A 99 3.43 -4.18 17.24
CA GLN A 99 4.07 -2.95 16.79
C GLN A 99 4.14 -2.85 15.25
N PRO A 100 4.71 -3.82 14.49
CA PRO A 100 4.71 -3.75 13.03
C PRO A 100 3.30 -3.76 12.44
N PHE A 101 2.37 -4.50 13.04
CA PHE A 101 0.98 -4.53 12.58
C PHE A 101 0.33 -3.15 12.64
N PHE A 102 0.38 -2.47 13.79
CA PHE A 102 -0.21 -1.14 13.93
C PHE A 102 0.52 -0.06 13.13
N MET A 103 1.85 -0.16 12.96
CA MET A 103 2.59 0.71 12.04
C MET A 103 2.08 0.57 10.61
N ASN A 104 1.89 -0.65 10.13
CA ASN A 104 1.34 -0.89 8.79
C ASN A 104 -0.11 -0.41 8.66
N MET A 105 -0.93 -0.56 9.70
CA MET A 105 -2.29 0.01 9.72
C MET A 105 -2.27 1.54 9.55
N GLY A 106 -1.32 2.23 10.21
CA GLY A 106 -1.13 3.67 10.02
C GLY A 106 -0.74 4.04 8.59
N LEU A 107 0.16 3.26 7.98
CA LEU A 107 0.56 3.45 6.58
C LEU A 107 -0.60 3.17 5.61
N ILE A 108 -1.39 2.12 5.84
CA ILE A 108 -2.61 1.84 5.07
C ILE A 108 -3.57 3.02 5.16
N GLY A 109 -3.79 3.56 6.37
CA GLY A 109 -4.62 4.77 6.56
C GLY A 109 -4.10 5.96 5.76
N GLY A 110 -2.79 6.21 5.79
CA GLY A 110 -2.15 7.27 5.00
C GLY A 110 -2.32 7.09 3.49
N LEU A 111 -2.19 5.84 2.99
CA LEU A 111 -2.40 5.52 1.57
C LEU A 111 -3.87 5.68 1.16
N LEU A 112 -4.82 5.29 2.01
CA LEU A 112 -6.24 5.50 1.76
C LEU A 112 -6.59 6.99 1.70
N LEU A 113 -6.02 7.82 2.57
CA LEU A 113 -6.18 9.27 2.50
C LEU A 113 -5.55 9.85 1.24
N ALA A 114 -4.37 9.37 0.83
CA ALA A 114 -3.74 9.78 -0.42
C ALA A 114 -4.59 9.39 -1.63
N LEU A 115 -5.20 8.20 -1.61
CA LEU A 115 -6.11 7.71 -2.63
C LEU A 115 -7.39 8.55 -2.71
N ALA A 116 -8.01 8.86 -1.56
CA ALA A 116 -9.22 9.67 -1.48
C ALA A 116 -9.00 11.12 -1.97
N ASN A 117 -7.77 11.64 -1.85
CA ASN A 117 -7.39 12.98 -2.31
C ASN A 117 -6.92 13.01 -3.78
N SER A 118 -6.92 11.89 -4.50
CA SER A 118 -6.57 11.87 -5.92
C SER A 118 -7.72 12.44 -6.77
N ARG A 119 -7.38 13.23 -7.81
CA ARG A 119 -8.40 13.86 -8.69
C ARG A 119 -9.22 12.84 -9.49
N SER A 120 -8.64 11.71 -9.84
CA SER A 120 -9.35 10.65 -10.58
C SER A 120 -10.49 10.02 -9.80
N LEU A 121 -10.46 10.07 -8.45
CA LEU A 121 -11.59 9.68 -7.61
C LEU A 121 -12.56 10.85 -7.33
N SER A 122 -12.11 12.10 -7.49
CA SER A 122 -12.94 13.27 -7.20
C SER A 122 -13.94 13.63 -8.30
N ILE A 123 -13.87 12.97 -9.47
CA ILE A 123 -14.79 13.20 -10.59
C ILE A 123 -16.22 12.72 -10.27
N ASP A 124 -16.39 11.85 -9.30
CA ASP A 124 -17.70 11.27 -8.98
C ASP A 124 -18.11 11.43 -7.49
N ARG A 125 -17.86 12.61 -6.92
CA ARG A 125 -18.30 12.89 -5.54
C ARG A 125 -19.82 12.83 -5.33
N ASN A 126 -20.61 12.87 -6.40
CA ASN A 126 -22.07 12.81 -6.31
C ASN A 126 -22.63 11.39 -6.31
N THR A 127 -21.85 10.36 -6.65
CA THR A 127 -22.34 8.98 -6.76
C THR A 127 -21.70 8.01 -5.75
N LEU A 128 -20.52 8.34 -5.19
CA LEU A 128 -19.88 7.51 -4.17
C LEU A 128 -20.17 8.05 -2.77
N THR A 129 -21.39 7.85 -2.31
CA THR A 129 -21.68 7.94 -0.87
C THR A 129 -20.89 6.82 -0.17
N ILE A 130 -20.31 7.11 1.00
CA ILE A 130 -19.64 6.12 1.86
C ILE A 130 -20.48 4.86 2.03
N GLY A 131 -21.82 4.99 2.01
CA GLY A 131 -22.78 3.89 1.99
C GLY A 131 -22.63 2.92 0.82
N SER A 132 -22.41 3.42 -0.41
CA SER A 132 -22.29 2.56 -1.59
C SER A 132 -20.97 1.76 -1.59
N LEU A 133 -19.91 2.29 -1.00
CA LEU A 133 -18.66 1.56 -0.80
C LEU A 133 -18.79 0.46 0.27
N PHE A 134 -19.50 0.75 1.37
CA PHE A 134 -19.82 -0.24 2.40
C PHE A 134 -20.72 -1.35 1.85
N ASP A 135 -21.72 -1.02 1.06
CA ASP A 135 -22.62 -2.00 0.42
C ASP A 135 -21.87 -2.87 -0.59
N PHE A 136 -20.95 -2.30 -1.38
CA PHE A 136 -20.11 -3.06 -2.32
C PHE A 136 -19.19 -4.03 -1.57
N ILE A 137 -18.51 -3.57 -0.52
CA ILE A 137 -17.61 -4.38 0.30
C ILE A 137 -18.39 -5.49 1.01
N PHE A 138 -19.54 -5.15 1.61
CA PHE A 138 -20.39 -6.11 2.33
C PHE A 138 -20.98 -7.17 1.39
N LYS A 139 -21.38 -6.78 0.19
CA LYS A 139 -21.91 -7.67 -0.84
C LYS A 139 -20.83 -8.60 -1.40
N THR A 140 -19.59 -8.12 -1.52
CA THR A 140 -18.45 -8.91 -1.97
C THR A 140 -18.00 -9.90 -0.90
N LEU A 141 -17.91 -9.47 0.36
CA LEU A 141 -17.60 -10.33 1.51
C LEU A 141 -18.66 -11.42 1.74
N SER A 142 -19.94 -11.09 1.60
CA SER A 142 -21.03 -12.08 1.76
C SER A 142 -21.04 -13.14 0.66
N LYS A 143 -20.50 -12.86 -0.52
CA LYS A 143 -20.30 -13.85 -1.60
C LYS A 143 -19.09 -14.76 -1.37
N LEU A 144 -18.07 -14.28 -0.65
CA LEU A 144 -16.85 -15.04 -0.33
C LEU A 144 -17.03 -15.97 0.88
N LEU A 145 -18.06 -15.71 1.70
CA LEU A 145 -18.37 -16.48 2.93
C LEU A 145 -19.48 -17.53 2.75
N ARG A 146 -20.02 -17.67 1.54
CA ARG A 146 -20.89 -18.76 1.09
C ARG A 146 -20.13 -19.78 0.24
#